data_6949b27469257d5e597d1a447cc5119a
#
_entry.id   6949b27469257d5e597d1a447cc5119a
#
_cell.length_a   1.000
_cell.length_b   1.000
_cell.length_c   1.000
_cell.angle_alpha   90.00
_cell.angle_beta   90.00
_cell.angle_gamma   90.00
#
_symmetry.space_group_name_H-M   'P 1'
#
loop_
_entity.id
_entity.type
_entity.pdbx_description
1 polymer ?
#
loop_
_entity_poly.entity_id
_entity_poly.type
_entity_poly.pdbx_seq_one_letter_code
_entity_poly.pdbx_strand_id
1 'polypeptide(L)' 'MLMYYLDKYVCDKYYKIETKEHIIYTGYMLNYNWGNIIMVSPKGIYHIPYDDVYYVIPLKKAPNEEFETMVEEIKKGEK' A
#
# COMPACT_ATOMS: atom_id res chain seq x y z
N MET A 1 5.17 2.56 17.05
CA MET A 1 6.32 2.11 16.31
C MET A 1 6.10 2.05 14.82
N LEU A 2 5.10 1.30 14.41
CA LEU A 2 4.85 1.19 12.98
C LEU A 2 4.47 2.50 12.35
N MET A 3 3.69 3.31 13.03
CA MET A 3 3.34 4.62 12.49
C MET A 3 4.59 5.46 12.26
N TYR A 4 5.56 5.28 13.12
CA TYR A 4 6.82 6.00 12.95
C TYR A 4 7.51 5.60 11.65
N TYR A 5 7.45 4.30 11.32
CA TYR A 5 8.03 3.85 10.05
C TYR A 5 7.23 4.37 8.88
N LEU A 6 5.91 4.37 9.01
CA LEU A 6 5.06 4.81 7.91
C LEU A 6 5.26 6.27 7.60
N ASP A 7 5.66 7.06 8.58
CA ASP A 7 5.94 8.47 8.34
C ASP A 7 7.08 8.68 7.35
N LYS A 8 7.91 7.66 7.18
CA LYS A 8 9.00 7.73 6.22
C LYS A 8 8.57 7.41 4.80
N TYR A 9 7.42 6.80 4.64
CA TYR A 9 6.95 6.37 3.34
C TYR A 9 5.89 7.33 2.85
N VAL A 10 5.90 7.54 1.58
CA VAL A 10 5.02 8.52 0.96
C VAL A 10 3.89 7.76 0.31
N CYS A 11 2.68 8.29 0.43
CA CYS A 11 1.57 7.77 -0.37
C CYS A 11 1.93 7.97 -1.83
N ASP A 12 1.22 7.31 -2.71
CA ASP A 12 1.46 7.36 -4.14
C ASP A 12 2.72 6.62 -4.56
N LYS A 13 3.05 5.58 -3.79
CA LYS A 13 4.18 4.71 -4.08
C LYS A 13 3.74 3.27 -3.92
N TYR A 14 4.56 2.36 -4.43
CA TYR A 14 4.27 0.94 -4.35
C TYR A 14 5.01 0.31 -3.19
N TYR A 15 4.35 -0.59 -2.49
CA TYR A 15 4.92 -1.23 -1.32
C TYR A 15 4.50 -2.69 -1.24
N LYS A 16 5.31 -3.46 -0.52
CA LYS A 16 4.99 -4.81 -0.12
C LYS A 16 4.84 -4.78 1.40
N ILE A 17 3.70 -5.27 1.88
CA ILE A 17 3.40 -5.29 3.31
C ILE A 17 3.15 -6.72 3.73
N GLU A 18 3.83 -7.16 4.76
CA GLU A 18 3.55 -8.46 5.36
C GLU A 18 2.92 -8.24 6.72
N THR A 19 1.84 -8.97 6.98
CA THR A 19 1.16 -8.88 8.27
C THR A 19 1.75 -9.88 9.26
N LYS A 20 1.36 -9.75 10.51
CA LYS A 20 1.80 -10.66 11.55
C LYS A 20 1.33 -12.08 11.32
N GLU A 21 0.30 -12.25 10.52
CA GLU A 21 -0.21 -13.57 10.16
C GLU A 21 0.41 -14.09 8.87
N HIS A 22 1.44 -13.40 8.38
CA HIS A 22 2.19 -13.81 7.18
C HIS A 22 1.39 -13.67 5.90
N ILE A 23 0.41 -12.77 5.89
CA ILE A 23 -0.29 -12.44 4.67
C ILE A 23 0.46 -11.31 3.99
N ILE A 24 0.74 -11.47 2.70
CA ILE A 24 1.52 -10.50 1.95
C ILE A 24 0.62 -9.73 1.02
N TYR A 25 0.68 -8.42 1.12
CA TYR A 25 -0.02 -7.51 0.22
C TYR A 25 1.01 -6.74 -0.59
N THR A 26 0.83 -6.68 -1.89
CA THR A 26 1.72 -5.91 -2.76
C THR A 26 0.85 -4.98 -3.57
N GLY A 27 1.16 -3.70 -3.53
CA GLY A 27 0.34 -2.77 -4.27
C GLY A 27 0.74 -1.33 -4.05
N TYR A 28 -0.21 -0.46 -4.29
CA TYR A 28 -0.03 0.98 -4.28
C TYR A 28 -0.65 1.54 -3.01
N MET A 29 0.14 2.30 -2.24
CA MET A 29 -0.37 2.88 -1.00
C MET A 29 -1.15 4.14 -1.35
N LEU A 30 -2.46 4.03 -1.25
CA LEU A 30 -3.34 5.14 -1.59
C LEU A 30 -3.36 6.17 -0.47
N ASN A 31 -3.41 5.69 0.76
CA ASN A 31 -3.51 6.60 1.90
C ASN A 31 -3.25 5.82 3.17
N TYR A 32 -3.08 6.54 4.27
CA TYR A 32 -3.11 5.92 5.59
C TYR A 32 -3.77 6.90 6.53
N ASN A 33 -4.46 6.36 7.51
CA ASN A 33 -5.17 7.19 8.46
C ASN A 33 -5.00 6.60 9.86
N TRP A 34 -5.86 7.03 10.77
CA TRP A 34 -5.76 6.68 12.18
C TRP A 34 -5.82 5.18 12.43
N GLY A 35 -5.24 4.35 11.99
CA GLY A 35 -5.26 2.95 12.34
C GLY A 35 -5.15 2.02 11.17
N ASN A 36 -5.22 2.55 9.95
CA ASN A 36 -5.23 1.68 8.77
C ASN A 36 -4.39 2.23 7.66
N ILE A 37 -3.77 1.30 6.91
CA ILE A 37 -3.17 1.59 5.63
C ILE A 37 -4.19 1.22 4.57
N ILE A 38 -4.43 2.10 3.63
CA ILE A 38 -5.35 1.82 2.53
C ILE A 38 -4.50 1.54 1.29
N MET A 39 -4.56 0.31 0.81
CA MET A 39 -3.71 -0.14 -0.28
C MET A 39 -4.57 -0.69 -1.42
N VAL A 40 -4.22 -0.28 -2.63
CA VAL A 40 -4.84 -0.83 -3.83
C VAL A 40 -3.93 -1.94 -4.34
N SER A 41 -4.49 -3.13 -4.46
CA SER A 41 -3.75 -4.26 -5.02
C SER A 41 -4.45 -4.71 -6.30
N PRO A 42 -3.81 -5.60 -7.07
CA PRO A 42 -4.48 -6.11 -8.27
C PRO A 42 -5.81 -6.79 -7.99
N LYS A 43 -6.02 -7.25 -6.75
CA LYS A 43 -7.24 -7.95 -6.39
C LYS A 43 -8.29 -7.05 -5.78
N GLY A 44 -7.95 -5.82 -5.44
CA GLY A 44 -8.92 -4.92 -4.84
C GLY A 44 -8.27 -3.94 -3.89
N ILE A 45 -9.10 -3.31 -3.08
CA ILE A 45 -8.65 -2.33 -2.11
C ILE A 45 -8.68 -2.95 -0.73
N TYR A 46 -7.59 -2.83 0.00
CA TYR A 46 -7.47 -3.41 1.33
C TYR A 46 -7.25 -2.35 2.38
N HIS A 47 -7.84 -2.55 3.52
CA HIS A 47 -7.63 -1.73 4.71
C HIS A 47 -6.84 -2.58 5.70
N ILE A 48 -5.58 -2.26 5.88
CA ILE A 48 -4.68 -3.07 6.70
C ILE A 48 -4.43 -2.33 8.00
N PRO A 49 -4.89 -2.89 9.14
CA PRO A 49 -4.67 -2.24 10.42
C PRO A 49 -3.18 -2.13 10.72
N TYR A 50 -2.76 -1.00 11.26
CA TYR A 50 -1.36 -0.81 11.64
C TYR A 50 -0.89 -1.90 12.58
N ASP A 51 -1.76 -2.33 13.49
CA ASP A 51 -1.39 -3.33 14.48
C ASP A 51 -1.09 -4.68 13.86
N ASP A 52 -1.57 -4.92 12.67
CA ASP A 52 -1.33 -6.18 11.97
C ASP A 52 -0.09 -6.16 11.11
N VAL A 53 0.51 -5.01 10.91
CA VAL A 53 1.64 -4.90 9.99
C VAL A 53 2.91 -5.42 10.68
N TYR A 54 3.59 -6.33 10.00
CA TYR A 54 4.86 -6.84 10.47
C TYR A 54 6.00 -6.04 9.87
N TYR A 55 5.99 -5.82 8.56
CA TYR A 55 6.96 -4.92 7.93
C TYR A 55 6.40 -4.37 6.63
N VAL A 56 7.07 -3.30 6.18
CA VAL A 56 6.71 -2.61 4.94
C VAL A 56 7.99 -2.42 4.14
N ILE A 57 7.97 -2.82 2.88
CA ILE A 57 9.12 -2.69 2.00
C ILE A 57 8.72 -1.86 0.79
N PRO A 58 9.42 -0.75 0.52
CA PRO A 58 9.13 0.04 -0.67
C PRO A 58 9.58 -0.69 -1.92
N LEU A 59 8.80 -0.58 -2.97
CA LEU A 59 9.10 -1.18 -4.25
C LEU A 59 9.44 -0.08 -5.25
N LYS A 60 10.32 -0.39 -6.19
CA LYS A 60 10.74 0.61 -7.16
C LYS A 60 9.74 0.79 -8.26
N LYS A 61 8.92 -0.22 -8.52
CA LYS A 61 7.93 -0.15 -9.59
C LYS A 61 6.76 -1.05 -9.29
N ALA A 62 5.71 -0.91 -10.09
CA ALA A 62 4.50 -1.70 -9.91
C ALA A 62 4.76 -3.18 -10.12
N PRO A 63 3.92 -4.04 -9.51
CA PRO A 63 4.05 -5.49 -9.71
C PRO A 63 3.90 -5.91 -11.17
N ASN A 64 3.03 -5.26 -11.93
CA ASN A 64 2.89 -5.56 -13.35
C ASN A 64 2.30 -4.34 -14.06
N GLU A 65 2.34 -4.38 -15.39
CA GLU A 65 1.94 -3.23 -16.20
C GLU A 65 0.44 -2.97 -16.15
N GLU A 66 -0.34 -4.01 -16.09
CA GLU A 66 -1.78 -3.83 -16.01
C GLU A 66 -2.18 -3.11 -14.75
N PHE A 67 -1.55 -3.49 -13.66
CA PHE A 67 -1.82 -2.85 -12.39
C PHE A 67 -1.35 -1.41 -12.41
N GLU A 68 -0.21 -1.16 -13.01
CA GLU A 68 0.30 0.21 -13.10
C GLU A 68 -0.67 1.09 -13.88
N THR A 69 -1.24 0.57 -14.95
CA THR A 69 -2.21 1.32 -15.72
C THR A 69 -3.45 1.63 -14.87
N MET A 70 -3.91 0.64 -14.12
CA MET A 70 -5.07 0.85 -13.26
C MET A 70 -4.81 1.95 -12.24
N VAL A 71 -3.62 1.94 -11.65
CA VAL A 71 -3.26 2.94 -10.66
C VAL A 71 -3.20 4.34 -11.28
N GLU A 72 -2.68 4.43 -12.49
CA GLU A 72 -2.64 5.74 -13.17
C GLU A 72 -4.04 6.29 -13.40
N GLU A 73 -5.00 5.40 -13.69
CA GLU A 73 -6.38 5.84 -13.84
C GLU A 73 -6.93 6.36 -12.50
N ILE A 74 -6.61 5.67 -11.43
CA ILE A 74 -7.04 6.10 -10.11
C ILE A 74 -6.47 7.47 -9.78
N LYS A 75 -5.19 7.68 -10.07
CA LYS A 75 -4.56 8.96 -9.80
C LYS A 75 -5.24 10.08 -10.57
N LYS A 76 -5.58 9.82 -11.82
CA LYS A 76 -6.26 10.84 -12.61
C LYS A 76 -7.62 11.17 -12.05
N GLY A 77 -8.28 10.19 -11.49
CA GLY A 77 -9.62 10.41 -10.95
C GLY A 77 -9.63 11.14 -9.63
N GLU A 78 -8.50 11.30 -9.00
CA GLU A 78 -8.43 11.93 -7.69
C GLU A 78 -8.30 13.44 -7.76
N LYS A 79 -8.37 13.98 -8.89
CA LYS A 79 -8.27 15.43 -9.03
C LYS A 79 -9.51 16.18 -8.49
#